data_1ea99b13ffcf8d7d3f3f77c096fc51cf
#
_entry.id   1ea99b13ffcf8d7d3f3f77c096fc51cf
#
_cell.length_a   1.000
_cell.length_b   1.000
_cell.length_c   1.000
_cell.angle_alpha   90.00
_cell.angle_beta   90.00
_cell.angle_gamma   90.00
#
_symmetry.space_group_name_H-M   'P 1'
#
loop_
_entity.id
_entity.type
_entity.pdbx_description
1 polymer ?
#
loop_
_entity_poly.entity_id
_entity_poly.type
_entity_poly.pdbx_seq_one_letter_code
_entity_poly.pdbx_strand_id
1 'polypeptide(L)'
;SREEYDSQITLTDSEAETVINYFGLSNIHIGKVADNKIKASKTFYLYPNLTPIQLNLVFPKSAKPELRLYISNRSGFKPKSGQIWFIYIDNLGRLIIGALNENLWNDLDQTDIEDEKYLEDIEGTIIETGSISRPPKPKIEKVIIGSRTVYKRNALIASFALKEANYSCEVNKTHQTFISQKTNLPYCESHHFLPMKFQDDFHFPLDCVENIISLCPTCHRGFHHGIIDHRQEL
;
A
#
# COMPACT_ATOMS: atom_id res chain seq x y z
N SER A 1 21.50 -7.13 4.23
CA SER A 1 20.53 -7.75 5.14
C SER A 1 20.58 -9.27 4.99
N ARG A 2 19.97 -10.01 5.91
CA ARG A 2 19.93 -11.47 5.87
C ARG A 2 19.18 -11.96 4.63
N GLU A 3 18.13 -11.25 4.22
CA GLU A 3 17.30 -11.54 3.04
C GLU A 3 18.07 -11.41 1.72
N GLU A 4 19.14 -10.65 1.69
CA GLU A 4 19.99 -10.52 0.49
C GLU A 4 20.76 -11.80 0.21
N TYR A 5 21.22 -12.50 1.24
CA TYR A 5 21.98 -13.74 1.14
C TYR A 5 21.07 -14.96 1.14
N ASP A 6 19.99 -14.92 1.91
CA ASP A 6 19.02 -16.00 1.98
C ASP A 6 18.05 -15.96 0.79
N SER A 7 17.60 -17.12 0.35
CA SER A 7 16.54 -17.27 -0.66
C SER A 7 15.17 -17.42 -0.03
N GLN A 8 14.99 -16.99 1.22
CA GLN A 8 13.74 -17.11 1.96
C GLN A 8 13.64 -16.02 3.03
N ILE A 9 12.40 -15.62 3.31
CA ILE A 9 12.02 -14.73 4.41
C ILE A 9 11.14 -15.53 5.37
N THR A 10 11.42 -15.46 6.68
CA THR A 10 10.47 -15.91 7.70
C THR A 10 9.54 -14.77 8.00
N LEU A 11 8.24 -14.95 7.77
CA LEU A 11 7.23 -13.93 8.00
C LEU A 11 7.11 -13.66 9.51
N THR A 12 6.91 -12.39 9.87
CA THR A 12 6.47 -11.98 11.21
C THR A 12 5.04 -12.47 11.47
N ASP A 13 4.57 -12.37 12.69
CA ASP A 13 3.21 -12.81 13.05
C ASP A 13 2.14 -12.04 12.25
N SER A 14 2.30 -10.73 12.11
CA SER A 14 1.39 -9.86 11.35
C SER A 14 1.39 -10.18 9.85
N GLU A 15 2.56 -10.37 9.24
CA GLU A 15 2.70 -10.76 7.84
C GLU A 15 2.11 -12.14 7.58
N ALA A 16 2.35 -13.08 8.50
CA ALA A 16 1.80 -14.43 8.43
C ALA A 16 0.28 -14.42 8.54
N GLU A 17 -0.29 -13.63 9.44
CA GLU A 17 -1.73 -13.45 9.58
C GLU A 17 -2.36 -12.91 8.28
N THR A 18 -1.79 -11.87 7.71
CA THR A 18 -2.24 -11.29 6.43
C THR A 18 -2.30 -12.34 5.33
N VAL A 19 -1.25 -13.13 5.19
CA VAL A 19 -1.13 -14.15 4.15
C VAL A 19 -2.06 -15.35 4.41
N ILE A 20 -2.19 -15.77 5.68
CA ILE A 20 -3.10 -16.86 6.08
C ILE A 20 -4.55 -16.45 5.85
N ASN A 21 -4.94 -15.22 6.20
CA ASN A 21 -6.29 -14.70 5.97
C ASN A 21 -6.62 -14.64 4.47
N TYR A 22 -5.63 -14.30 3.64
CA TYR A 22 -5.82 -14.23 2.19
C TYR A 22 -5.95 -15.60 1.52
N PHE A 23 -5.04 -16.53 1.77
CA PHE A 23 -5.01 -17.83 1.09
C PHE A 23 -5.84 -18.90 1.80
N GLY A 24 -6.11 -18.75 3.07
CA GLY A 24 -6.66 -19.80 3.95
C GLY A 24 -5.59 -20.79 4.44
N LEU A 25 -5.56 -21.06 5.73
CA LEU A 25 -4.55 -21.92 6.38
C LEU A 25 -4.44 -23.30 5.72
N SER A 26 -5.57 -23.94 5.37
CA SER A 26 -5.62 -25.26 4.75
C SER A 26 -4.99 -25.30 3.34
N ASN A 27 -4.90 -24.16 2.68
CA ASN A 27 -4.33 -24.03 1.35
C ASN A 27 -2.83 -23.78 1.35
N ILE A 28 -2.21 -23.57 2.51
CA ILE A 28 -0.76 -23.41 2.62
C ILE A 28 -0.10 -24.79 2.75
N HIS A 29 0.98 -25.01 2.00
CA HIS A 29 1.72 -26.25 2.02
C HIS A 29 2.54 -26.42 3.31
N ILE A 30 2.55 -27.63 3.88
CA ILE A 30 3.41 -27.99 5.00
C ILE A 30 4.46 -28.98 4.48
N GLY A 31 5.73 -28.67 4.65
CA GLY A 31 6.85 -29.49 4.18
C GLY A 31 7.76 -28.75 3.19
N LYS A 32 8.55 -29.51 2.45
CA LYS A 32 9.44 -28.95 1.44
C LYS A 32 8.66 -28.52 0.20
N VAL A 33 9.08 -27.42 -0.44
CA VAL A 33 8.47 -26.95 -1.70
C VAL A 33 8.42 -28.06 -2.76
N ALA A 34 9.46 -28.93 -2.80
CA ALA A 34 9.55 -30.02 -3.77
C ALA A 34 8.45 -31.08 -3.60
N ASP A 35 7.91 -31.25 -2.40
CA ASP A 35 6.90 -32.28 -2.10
C ASP A 35 5.55 -31.95 -2.74
N ASN A 36 5.22 -30.67 -2.88
CA ASN A 36 4.02 -30.22 -3.58
C ASN A 36 4.19 -28.78 -4.10
N LYS A 37 4.80 -28.64 -5.26
CA LYS A 37 5.05 -27.31 -5.90
C LYS A 37 3.79 -26.52 -6.18
N ILE A 38 2.70 -27.18 -6.57
CA ILE A 38 1.43 -26.52 -6.91
C ILE A 38 0.83 -25.87 -5.65
N LYS A 39 0.76 -26.61 -4.56
CA LYS A 39 0.23 -26.09 -3.29
C LYS A 39 1.14 -25.05 -2.65
N ALA A 40 2.46 -25.18 -2.82
CA ALA A 40 3.45 -24.23 -2.32
C ALA A 40 3.44 -22.91 -3.10
N SER A 41 3.19 -22.94 -4.41
CA SER A 41 3.18 -21.75 -5.27
C SER A 41 1.95 -20.89 -5.00
N LYS A 42 2.17 -19.59 -4.78
CA LYS A 42 1.13 -18.59 -4.50
C LYS A 42 1.33 -17.36 -5.38
N THR A 43 0.22 -16.78 -5.83
CA THR A 43 0.25 -15.56 -6.63
C THR A 43 0.25 -14.35 -5.72
N PHE A 44 1.20 -13.46 -5.96
CA PHE A 44 1.32 -12.14 -5.37
C PHE A 44 1.34 -11.10 -6.49
N TYR A 45 0.96 -9.88 -6.18
CA TYR A 45 1.05 -8.76 -7.11
C TYR A 45 2.23 -7.88 -6.73
N LEU A 46 3.22 -7.77 -7.60
CA LEU A 46 4.45 -7.03 -7.33
C LEU A 46 4.20 -5.53 -7.45
N TYR A 47 4.38 -4.83 -6.34
CA TYR A 47 4.37 -3.37 -6.34
C TYR A 47 5.57 -2.83 -7.15
N PRO A 48 5.41 -1.75 -7.90
CA PRO A 48 4.21 -0.92 -8.02
C PRO A 48 3.36 -1.23 -9.27
N ASN A 49 3.87 -2.05 -10.18
CA ASN A 49 3.21 -2.32 -11.47
C ASN A 49 2.08 -3.34 -11.37
N LEU A 50 1.90 -3.93 -10.17
CA LEU A 50 0.90 -4.95 -9.87
C LEU A 50 0.96 -6.15 -10.83
N THR A 51 2.17 -6.44 -11.33
CA THR A 51 2.42 -7.62 -12.14
C THR A 51 2.29 -8.87 -11.28
N PRO A 52 1.48 -9.85 -11.68
CA PRO A 52 1.37 -11.10 -10.93
C PRO A 52 2.68 -11.88 -10.99
N ILE A 53 3.19 -12.29 -9.82
CA ILE A 53 4.38 -13.13 -9.66
C ILE A 53 4.05 -14.36 -8.85
N GLN A 54 4.83 -15.42 -9.01
CA GLN A 54 4.67 -16.66 -8.26
C GLN A 54 5.80 -16.82 -7.25
N LEU A 55 5.43 -16.87 -5.98
CA LEU A 55 6.36 -17.14 -4.88
C LEU A 55 5.92 -18.41 -4.14
N ASN A 56 6.89 -19.15 -3.61
CA ASN A 56 6.58 -20.32 -2.80
C ASN A 56 6.41 -19.91 -1.33
N LEU A 57 5.30 -20.35 -0.75
CA LEU A 57 4.92 -20.09 0.63
C LEU A 57 4.63 -21.40 1.34
N VAL A 58 5.35 -21.71 2.43
CA VAL A 58 5.23 -22.97 3.13
C VAL A 58 5.45 -22.85 4.63
N PHE A 59 4.83 -23.75 5.39
CA PHE A 59 5.27 -24.10 6.74
C PHE A 59 6.33 -25.20 6.62
N PRO A 60 7.61 -25.00 6.98
CA PRO A 60 8.66 -26.01 6.82
C PRO A 60 8.42 -27.28 7.63
N LYS A 61 7.72 -27.15 8.76
CA LYS A 61 7.38 -28.24 9.69
C LYS A 61 6.02 -27.99 10.32
N SER A 62 5.23 -29.05 10.51
CA SER A 62 3.92 -28.96 11.17
C SER A 62 3.97 -28.51 12.65
N ALA A 63 5.11 -28.73 13.31
CA ALA A 63 5.29 -28.40 14.74
C ALA A 63 5.81 -26.97 15.00
N LYS A 64 6.14 -26.20 13.96
CA LYS A 64 6.61 -24.81 14.07
C LYS A 64 5.73 -23.91 13.24
N PRO A 65 5.15 -22.85 13.84
CA PRO A 65 4.26 -21.92 13.14
C PRO A 65 4.99 -20.94 12.21
N GLU A 66 6.30 -21.13 11.98
CA GLU A 66 7.10 -20.26 11.10
C GLU A 66 6.66 -20.42 9.64
N LEU A 67 6.01 -19.40 9.12
CA LEU A 67 5.65 -19.33 7.70
C LEU A 67 6.83 -18.74 6.91
N ARG A 68 7.24 -19.40 5.83
CA ARG A 68 8.38 -18.99 5.00
C ARG A 68 7.97 -18.67 3.59
N LEU A 69 8.40 -17.51 3.14
CA LEU A 69 8.27 -17.04 1.77
C LEU A 69 9.63 -17.19 1.06
N TYR A 70 9.64 -17.93 -0.06
CA TYR A 70 10.84 -18.10 -0.88
C TYR A 70 10.94 -17.01 -1.92
N ILE A 71 12.09 -16.33 -1.94
CA ILE A 71 12.40 -15.19 -2.78
C ILE A 71 13.54 -15.50 -3.73
N SER A 72 13.54 -14.91 -4.92
CA SER A 72 14.65 -15.02 -5.86
C SER A 72 14.56 -13.96 -6.96
N ASN A 73 15.68 -13.60 -7.56
CA ASN A 73 15.69 -12.76 -8.76
C ASN A 73 14.85 -13.37 -9.90
N ARG A 74 14.84 -14.69 -10.02
CA ARG A 74 14.07 -15.42 -11.05
C ARG A 74 12.56 -15.30 -10.83
N SER A 75 12.09 -15.20 -9.59
CA SER A 75 10.68 -14.98 -9.27
C SER A 75 10.23 -13.52 -9.40
N GLY A 76 11.17 -12.60 -9.65
CA GLY A 76 10.89 -11.18 -9.77
C GLY A 76 10.87 -10.42 -8.45
N PHE A 77 11.02 -11.12 -7.31
CA PHE A 77 11.04 -10.49 -5.98
C PHE A 77 12.22 -10.98 -5.15
N LYS A 78 13.15 -10.10 -4.90
CA LYS A 78 14.27 -10.30 -3.99
C LYS A 78 14.72 -8.95 -3.43
N PRO A 79 14.26 -8.56 -2.22
CA PRO A 79 14.72 -7.35 -1.54
C PRO A 79 16.23 -7.34 -1.38
N LYS A 80 16.82 -6.14 -1.49
CA LYS A 80 18.26 -5.91 -1.35
C LYS A 80 18.58 -5.27 0.00
N SER A 81 19.85 -5.26 0.37
CA SER A 81 20.31 -4.49 1.53
C SER A 81 19.92 -3.03 1.41
N GLY A 82 19.47 -2.40 2.50
CA GLY A 82 18.96 -1.03 2.52
C GLY A 82 17.54 -0.87 1.94
N GLN A 83 16.83 -1.98 1.75
CA GLN A 83 15.40 -1.96 1.42
C GLN A 83 14.57 -2.54 2.56
N ILE A 84 13.41 -1.93 2.78
CA ILE A 84 12.32 -2.46 3.59
C ILE A 84 11.32 -3.09 2.63
N TRP A 85 10.92 -4.34 2.89
CA TRP A 85 9.87 -4.99 2.14
C TRP A 85 8.54 -4.96 2.91
N PHE A 86 7.44 -5.06 2.19
CA PHE A 86 6.11 -5.00 2.76
C PHE A 86 5.16 -5.94 2.03
N ILE A 87 4.07 -6.30 2.71
CA ILE A 87 2.97 -7.10 2.18
C ILE A 87 1.65 -6.58 2.74
N TYR A 88 0.63 -6.43 1.88
CA TYR A 88 -0.71 -5.99 2.29
C TYR A 88 -1.76 -6.45 1.28
N ILE A 89 -3.02 -6.40 1.68
CA ILE A 89 -4.17 -6.64 0.80
C ILE A 89 -4.74 -5.29 0.40
N ASP A 90 -4.80 -5.00 -0.91
CA ASP A 90 -5.39 -3.76 -1.40
C ASP A 90 -6.93 -3.79 -1.35
N ASN A 91 -7.57 -2.65 -1.62
CA ASN A 91 -9.03 -2.50 -1.63
C ASN A 91 -9.73 -3.29 -2.75
N LEU A 92 -9.01 -3.80 -3.73
CA LEU A 92 -9.52 -4.74 -4.74
C LEU A 92 -9.34 -6.20 -4.33
N GLY A 93 -8.87 -6.46 -3.11
CA GLY A 93 -8.66 -7.80 -2.59
C GLY A 93 -7.45 -8.51 -3.18
N ARG A 94 -6.44 -7.79 -3.71
CA ARG A 94 -5.19 -8.37 -4.21
C ARG A 94 -4.13 -8.36 -3.13
N LEU A 95 -3.36 -9.45 -3.02
CA LEU A 95 -2.22 -9.52 -2.11
C LEU A 95 -1.00 -8.90 -2.78
N ILE A 96 -0.64 -7.70 -2.33
CA ILE A 96 0.46 -6.92 -2.85
C ILE A 96 1.75 -7.26 -2.08
N ILE A 97 2.87 -7.34 -2.78
CA ILE A 97 4.20 -7.46 -2.18
C ILE A 97 5.14 -6.47 -2.86
N GLY A 98 6.01 -5.83 -2.08
CA GLY A 98 6.95 -4.85 -2.60
C GLY A 98 8.16 -4.64 -1.71
N ALA A 99 9.11 -3.84 -2.17
CA ALA A 99 10.26 -3.39 -1.41
C ALA A 99 10.63 -1.97 -1.81
N LEU A 100 10.97 -1.14 -0.82
CA LEU A 100 11.39 0.25 -0.96
C LEU A 100 12.73 0.47 -0.30
N ASN A 101 13.50 1.44 -0.78
CA ASN A 101 14.71 1.85 -0.08
C ASN A 101 14.35 2.36 1.32
N GLU A 102 15.18 2.02 2.31
CA GLU A 102 14.97 2.42 3.71
C GLU A 102 14.86 3.95 3.87
N ASN A 103 15.62 4.71 3.09
CA ASN A 103 15.50 6.17 3.07
C ASN A 103 14.11 6.62 2.60
N LEU A 104 13.56 5.97 1.56
CA LEU A 104 12.20 6.24 1.09
C LEU A 104 11.17 5.89 2.17
N TRP A 105 11.36 4.77 2.85
CA TRP A 105 10.48 4.34 3.94
C TRP A 105 10.51 5.32 5.13
N ASN A 106 11.69 5.73 5.55
CA ASN A 106 11.86 6.69 6.65
C ASN A 106 11.37 8.10 6.27
N ASP A 107 11.41 8.44 4.98
CA ASP A 107 10.94 9.71 4.44
C ASP A 107 9.43 9.73 4.07
N LEU A 108 8.72 8.60 4.20
CA LEU A 108 7.25 8.56 4.11
C LEU A 108 6.59 9.58 5.06
N ASP A 109 7.33 9.98 6.06
CA ASP A 109 6.99 10.88 7.14
C ASP A 109 7.07 12.38 6.82
N GLN A 110 7.79 12.76 5.79
CA GLN A 110 7.96 14.16 5.42
C GLN A 110 6.94 14.60 4.37
N THR A 111 5.73 14.77 4.84
CA THR A 111 4.75 15.77 4.45
C THR A 111 4.64 16.09 2.97
N ASP A 112 3.76 15.42 2.27
CA ASP A 112 2.86 16.16 1.41
C ASP A 112 1.94 16.96 2.35
N ILE A 113 2.26 18.23 2.60
CA ILE A 113 1.32 19.15 3.23
C ILE A 113 0.14 19.20 2.26
N GLU A 114 -0.91 18.45 2.56
CA GLU A 114 -2.16 18.56 1.83
C GLU A 114 -2.65 19.96 2.11
N ASP A 115 -2.59 20.81 1.09
CA ASP A 115 -3.15 22.14 1.24
C ASP A 115 -4.68 22.01 1.33
N GLU A 116 -5.28 22.85 2.13
CA GLU A 116 -6.73 22.89 2.32
C GLU A 116 -7.49 22.94 0.99
N LYS A 117 -6.92 23.61 -0.01
CA LYS A 117 -7.49 23.71 -1.34
C LYS A 117 -7.58 22.36 -2.05
N TYR A 118 -6.56 21.49 -1.93
CA TYR A 118 -6.63 20.16 -2.54
C TYR A 118 -7.72 19.29 -1.91
N LEU A 119 -7.90 19.39 -0.59
CA LEU A 119 -8.99 18.70 0.10
C LEU A 119 -10.37 19.26 -0.34
N GLU A 120 -10.49 20.58 -0.54
CA GLU A 120 -11.70 21.21 -1.09
C GLU A 120 -11.99 20.75 -2.52
N ASP A 121 -10.97 20.63 -3.38
CA ASP A 121 -11.10 20.13 -4.75
C ASP A 121 -11.56 18.68 -4.78
N ILE A 122 -11.07 17.83 -3.84
CA ILE A 122 -11.52 16.44 -3.69
C ILE A 122 -13.00 16.40 -3.31
N GLU A 123 -13.43 17.12 -2.28
CA GLU A 123 -14.84 17.17 -1.87
C GLU A 123 -15.74 17.70 -2.99
N GLY A 124 -15.30 18.75 -3.71
CA GLY A 124 -16.01 19.28 -4.87
C GLY A 124 -16.20 18.21 -5.97
N THR A 125 -15.15 17.46 -6.26
CA THR A 125 -15.19 16.37 -7.25
C THR A 125 -16.15 15.25 -6.84
N ILE A 126 -16.22 14.90 -5.55
CA ILE A 126 -17.17 13.90 -5.03
C ILE A 126 -18.61 14.33 -5.28
N ILE A 127 -18.94 15.61 -5.09
CA ILE A 127 -20.29 16.14 -5.29
C ILE A 127 -20.68 16.10 -6.78
N GLU A 128 -19.78 16.54 -7.66
CA GLU A 128 -20.05 16.69 -9.09
C GLU A 128 -20.19 15.33 -9.81
N THR A 129 -19.52 14.31 -9.32
CA THR A 129 -19.34 13.05 -10.05
C THR A 129 -20.11 11.87 -9.48
N GLY A 130 -21.36 12.01 -9.06
CA GLY A 130 -22.19 10.96 -8.42
C GLY A 130 -22.01 9.51 -8.91
N SER A 131 -21.38 9.31 -10.09
CA SER A 131 -20.93 8.01 -10.62
C SER A 131 -19.53 8.14 -11.25
N ILE A 132 -18.48 8.06 -10.42
CA ILE A 132 -17.09 8.14 -10.88
C ILE A 132 -16.68 6.79 -11.45
N SER A 133 -16.33 6.74 -12.74
CA SER A 133 -15.58 5.63 -13.32
C SER A 133 -14.09 5.78 -12.99
N ARG A 134 -13.37 4.66 -12.93
CA ARG A 134 -11.93 4.67 -12.65
C ARG A 134 -11.19 5.60 -13.62
N PRO A 135 -10.49 6.63 -13.13
CA PRO A 135 -9.76 7.57 -13.98
C PRO A 135 -8.56 6.87 -14.65
N PRO A 136 -8.15 7.31 -15.84
CA PRO A 136 -6.90 6.87 -16.43
C PRO A 136 -5.72 7.35 -15.59
N LYS A 137 -4.60 6.63 -15.65
CA LYS A 137 -3.35 7.08 -15.00
C LYS A 137 -2.96 8.45 -15.55
N PRO A 138 -2.69 9.45 -14.68
CA PRO A 138 -2.33 10.79 -15.12
C PRO A 138 -0.93 10.81 -15.74
N LYS A 139 -0.64 11.88 -16.45
CA LYS A 139 0.72 12.20 -16.84
C LYS A 139 1.47 12.76 -15.64
N ILE A 140 2.78 12.45 -15.56
CA ILE A 140 3.68 13.05 -14.57
C ILE A 140 3.91 14.51 -14.98
N GLU A 141 3.34 15.44 -14.24
CA GLU A 141 3.43 16.89 -14.50
C GLU A 141 3.93 17.61 -13.25
N LYS A 142 4.85 18.56 -13.45
CA LYS A 142 5.30 19.47 -12.38
C LYS A 142 4.58 20.82 -12.52
N VAL A 143 4.20 21.38 -11.37
CA VAL A 143 3.60 22.70 -11.27
C VAL A 143 4.36 23.55 -10.27
N ILE A 144 4.29 24.87 -10.43
CA ILE A 144 4.90 25.83 -9.50
C ILE A 144 3.80 26.33 -8.57
N ILE A 145 3.98 26.10 -7.27
CA ILE A 145 3.10 26.63 -6.22
C ILE A 145 3.95 27.56 -5.33
N GLY A 146 3.70 28.85 -5.41
CA GLY A 146 4.55 29.84 -4.75
C GLY A 146 5.98 29.81 -5.31
N SER A 147 6.97 29.51 -4.44
CA SER A 147 8.39 29.36 -4.82
C SER A 147 8.84 27.91 -5.01
N ARG A 148 7.94 26.93 -4.91
CA ARG A 148 8.29 25.50 -4.96
C ARG A 148 7.75 24.85 -6.22
N THR A 149 8.57 24.01 -6.83
CA THR A 149 8.12 23.09 -7.88
C THR A 149 7.65 21.78 -7.23
N VAL A 150 6.39 21.44 -7.45
CA VAL A 150 5.77 20.23 -6.91
C VAL A 150 5.12 19.43 -8.03
N TYR A 151 4.90 18.15 -7.79
CA TYR A 151 4.13 17.31 -8.71
C TYR A 151 2.65 17.61 -8.58
N LYS A 152 1.97 17.71 -9.75
CA LYS A 152 0.53 17.93 -9.81
C LYS A 152 -0.21 16.71 -9.27
N ARG A 153 -1.15 16.95 -8.38
CA ARG A 153 -2.09 15.95 -7.85
C ARG A 153 -3.46 16.12 -8.52
N ASN A 154 -4.16 15.03 -8.72
CA ASN A 154 -5.46 15.02 -9.38
C ASN A 154 -6.56 14.63 -8.41
N ALA A 155 -7.42 15.60 -8.05
CA ALA A 155 -8.54 15.40 -7.13
C ALA A 155 -9.51 14.28 -7.57
N LEU A 156 -9.65 14.04 -8.89
CA LEU A 156 -10.48 12.94 -9.40
C LEU A 156 -9.93 11.57 -9.01
N ILE A 157 -8.60 11.39 -9.02
CA ILE A 157 -7.94 10.14 -8.61
C ILE A 157 -8.15 9.90 -7.12
N ALA A 158 -7.91 10.93 -6.30
CA ALA A 158 -8.12 10.88 -4.87
C ALA A 158 -9.59 10.59 -4.51
N SER A 159 -10.52 11.29 -5.14
CA SER A 159 -11.96 11.07 -4.94
C SER A 159 -12.38 9.65 -5.30
N PHE A 160 -11.80 9.10 -6.37
CA PHE A 160 -12.07 7.72 -6.77
C PHE A 160 -11.52 6.71 -5.75
N ALA A 161 -10.30 6.92 -5.23
CA ALA A 161 -9.71 6.08 -4.19
C ALA A 161 -10.55 6.09 -2.91
N LEU A 162 -10.98 7.28 -2.44
CA LEU A 162 -11.89 7.40 -1.29
C LEU A 162 -13.21 6.66 -1.51
N LYS A 163 -13.77 6.73 -2.72
CA LYS A 163 -15.00 6.01 -3.08
C LYS A 163 -14.80 4.49 -3.08
N GLU A 164 -13.69 3.99 -3.65
CA GLU A 164 -13.38 2.55 -3.62
C GLU A 164 -13.24 2.02 -2.20
N ALA A 165 -12.66 2.84 -1.29
CA ALA A 165 -12.59 2.56 0.14
C ALA A 165 -13.94 2.71 0.88
N ASN A 166 -15.04 3.05 0.18
CA ASN A 166 -16.35 3.37 0.76
C ASN A 166 -16.28 4.47 1.83
N TYR A 167 -15.41 5.46 1.65
CA TYR A 167 -15.18 6.55 2.59
C TYR A 167 -14.92 6.05 4.02
N SER A 168 -14.20 4.95 4.15
CA SER A 168 -13.80 4.34 5.42
C SER A 168 -12.29 4.36 5.60
N CYS A 169 -11.83 4.37 6.85
CA CYS A 169 -10.40 4.30 7.15
C CYS A 169 -9.84 2.92 6.80
N GLU A 170 -8.80 2.87 5.96
CA GLU A 170 -8.19 1.60 5.53
C GLU A 170 -7.23 1.03 6.56
N VAL A 171 -6.75 1.82 7.54
CA VAL A 171 -6.01 1.30 8.69
C VAL A 171 -6.92 0.40 9.53
N ASN A 172 -8.12 0.86 9.83
CA ASN A 172 -9.10 0.06 10.55
C ASN A 172 -10.51 0.56 10.20
N LYS A 173 -11.30 -0.29 9.57
CA LYS A 173 -12.68 0.01 9.14
C LYS A 173 -13.65 0.30 10.28
N THR A 174 -13.28 0.00 11.53
CA THR A 174 -14.08 0.35 12.72
C THR A 174 -13.85 1.77 13.21
N HIS A 175 -12.85 2.47 12.67
CA HIS A 175 -12.62 3.86 13.01
C HIS A 175 -13.78 4.72 12.56
N GLN A 176 -14.38 5.39 13.52
CA GLN A 176 -15.48 6.31 13.25
C GLN A 176 -14.92 7.67 12.84
N THR A 177 -15.60 8.29 11.90
CA THR A 177 -15.32 9.66 11.46
C THR A 177 -16.64 10.46 11.43
N PHE A 178 -16.55 11.75 11.32
CA PHE A 178 -17.73 12.60 11.19
C PHE A 178 -18.26 12.57 9.74
N ILE A 179 -19.51 13.02 9.57
CA ILE A 179 -20.11 13.20 8.23
C ILE A 179 -19.70 14.57 7.70
N SER A 180 -19.11 14.61 6.50
CA SER A 180 -18.80 15.87 5.82
C SER A 180 -20.09 16.66 5.54
N GLN A 181 -20.10 17.92 5.91
CA GLN A 181 -21.22 18.83 5.61
C GLN A 181 -21.39 19.05 4.11
N LYS A 182 -20.32 19.00 3.34
CA LYS A 182 -20.33 19.23 1.89
C LYS A 182 -20.83 18.01 1.11
N THR A 183 -20.30 16.83 1.43
CA THR A 183 -20.59 15.62 0.65
C THR A 183 -21.70 14.76 1.24
N ASN A 184 -22.06 14.98 2.50
CA ASN A 184 -22.97 14.14 3.29
C ASN A 184 -22.52 12.66 3.40
N LEU A 185 -21.21 12.41 3.26
CA LEU A 185 -20.56 11.11 3.37
C LEU A 185 -19.61 11.08 4.58
N PRO A 186 -19.21 9.91 5.08
CA PRO A 186 -18.16 9.81 6.08
C PRO A 186 -16.89 10.53 5.61
N TYR A 187 -16.30 11.38 6.45
CA TYR A 187 -15.14 12.18 6.10
C TYR A 187 -13.87 11.36 6.24
N CYS A 188 -13.20 11.11 5.13
CA CYS A 188 -11.86 10.56 5.08
C CYS A 188 -10.96 11.43 4.20
N GLU A 189 -9.68 11.42 4.49
CA GLU A 189 -8.65 12.15 3.80
C GLU A 189 -7.84 11.17 2.95
N SER A 190 -7.51 11.58 1.72
CA SER A 190 -6.63 10.79 0.85
C SER A 190 -5.18 10.98 1.26
N HIS A 191 -4.42 9.90 1.31
CA HIS A 191 -2.99 9.94 1.62
C HIS A 191 -2.22 9.16 0.57
N HIS A 192 -1.18 9.75 -0.01
CA HIS A 192 -0.26 9.02 -0.89
C HIS A 192 0.65 8.15 -0.04
N PHE A 193 0.54 6.83 -0.19
CA PHE A 193 1.40 5.87 0.52
C PHE A 193 2.88 6.12 0.20
N LEU A 194 3.21 6.30 -1.09
CA LEU A 194 4.49 6.87 -1.51
C LEU A 194 4.31 8.35 -1.79
N PRO A 195 4.97 9.23 -1.04
CA PRO A 195 4.87 10.68 -1.23
C PRO A 195 5.25 11.11 -2.64
N MET A 196 4.52 12.09 -3.17
CA MET A 196 4.72 12.63 -4.52
C MET A 196 6.11 13.22 -4.74
N LYS A 197 6.83 13.64 -3.69
CA LYS A 197 8.20 14.15 -3.79
C LYS A 197 9.19 13.12 -4.36
N PHE A 198 8.87 11.83 -4.31
CA PHE A 198 9.69 10.75 -4.84
C PHE A 198 9.40 10.39 -6.29
N GLN A 199 8.53 11.15 -6.97
CA GLN A 199 8.15 10.85 -8.35
C GLN A 199 9.34 10.72 -9.31
N ASP A 200 10.44 11.45 -9.08
CA ASP A 200 11.63 11.36 -9.94
C ASP A 200 12.32 9.98 -9.88
N ASP A 201 12.09 9.21 -8.83
CA ASP A 201 12.64 7.86 -8.66
C ASP A 201 11.80 6.77 -9.37
N PHE A 202 10.66 7.16 -9.96
CA PHE A 202 9.71 6.22 -10.56
C PHE A 202 9.34 6.60 -11.99
N HIS A 203 9.29 5.60 -12.88
CA HIS A 203 8.91 5.78 -14.29
C HIS A 203 7.39 5.79 -14.54
N PHE A 204 6.60 5.64 -13.50
CA PHE A 204 5.12 5.66 -13.53
C PHE A 204 4.61 6.71 -12.55
N PRO A 205 3.40 7.24 -12.76
CA PRO A 205 2.85 8.26 -11.89
C PRO A 205 2.55 7.70 -10.50
N LEU A 206 3.08 8.37 -9.47
CA LEU A 206 2.74 8.10 -8.08
C LEU A 206 1.34 8.62 -7.73
N ASP A 207 0.82 9.61 -8.46
CA ASP A 207 -0.56 10.05 -8.35
C ASP A 207 -1.48 9.06 -9.07
N CYS A 208 -1.71 7.91 -8.46
CA CYS A 208 -2.56 6.85 -8.98
C CYS A 208 -3.38 6.23 -7.84
N VAL A 209 -4.52 5.64 -8.19
CA VAL A 209 -5.45 5.06 -7.22
C VAL A 209 -4.77 4.05 -6.32
N GLU A 210 -3.85 3.25 -6.88
CA GLU A 210 -3.10 2.21 -6.16
C GLU A 210 -2.12 2.75 -5.12
N ASN A 211 -1.79 4.03 -5.17
CA ASN A 211 -0.89 4.69 -4.24
C ASN A 211 -1.62 5.62 -3.27
N ILE A 212 -2.94 5.68 -3.32
CA ILE A 212 -3.74 6.53 -2.43
C ILE A 212 -4.54 5.64 -1.49
N ILE A 213 -4.40 5.90 -0.19
CA ILE A 213 -5.14 5.26 0.89
C ILE A 213 -6.14 6.25 1.50
N SER A 214 -7.28 5.72 1.93
CA SER A 214 -8.33 6.46 2.61
C SER A 214 -8.13 6.39 4.12
N LEU A 215 -7.96 7.52 4.78
CA LEU A 215 -7.68 7.59 6.21
C LEU A 215 -8.69 8.47 6.93
N CYS A 216 -9.08 8.06 8.14
CA CYS A 216 -9.74 9.01 9.02
C CYS A 216 -8.74 10.11 9.45
N PRO A 217 -9.21 11.32 9.83
CA PRO A 217 -8.31 12.42 10.20
C PRO A 217 -7.30 12.06 11.30
N THR A 218 -7.69 11.21 12.24
CA THR A 218 -6.79 10.77 13.32
C THR A 218 -5.64 9.94 12.78
N CYS A 219 -5.91 8.94 11.92
CA CYS A 219 -4.86 8.13 11.31
C CYS A 219 -3.99 8.96 10.37
N HIS A 220 -4.59 9.81 9.52
CA HIS A 220 -3.85 10.68 8.63
C HIS A 220 -2.88 11.60 9.39
N ARG A 221 -3.35 12.26 10.45
CA ARG A 221 -2.48 13.05 11.33
C ARG A 221 -1.47 12.20 12.09
N GLY A 222 -1.84 10.97 12.46
CA GLY A 222 -0.93 10.00 13.06
C GLY A 222 0.24 9.65 12.16
N PHE A 223 0.01 9.43 10.87
CA PHE A 223 1.09 9.23 9.89
C PHE A 223 2.03 10.42 9.78
N HIS A 224 1.50 11.65 9.78
CA HIS A 224 2.34 12.85 9.62
C HIS A 224 3.03 13.32 10.91
N HIS A 225 2.44 13.08 12.07
CA HIS A 225 2.87 13.71 13.33
C HIS A 225 3.03 12.74 14.50
N GLY A 226 2.67 11.46 14.34
CA GLY A 226 2.83 10.45 15.38
C GLY A 226 4.28 10.13 15.67
N ILE A 227 4.58 9.60 16.85
CA ILE A 227 5.88 9.03 17.17
C ILE A 227 6.11 7.76 16.34
N ILE A 228 7.37 7.37 16.15
CA ILE A 228 7.75 6.24 15.28
C ILE A 228 6.99 4.95 15.65
N ASP A 229 6.93 4.62 16.94
CA ASP A 229 6.24 3.40 17.40
C ASP A 229 4.76 3.41 17.02
N HIS A 230 4.07 4.54 17.20
CA HIS A 230 2.66 4.68 16.82
C HIS A 230 2.43 4.54 15.31
N ARG A 231 3.37 5.04 14.50
CA ARG A 231 3.30 4.94 13.04
C ARG A 231 3.54 3.53 12.50
N GLN A 232 4.29 2.71 13.24
CA GLN A 232 4.50 1.30 12.92
C GLN A 232 3.27 0.43 13.21
N GLU A 233 2.35 0.92 14.05
CA GLU A 233 1.09 0.26 14.37
C GLU A 233 -0.06 0.64 13.41
N LEU A 234 0.09 1.72 12.64
CA LEU A 234 -0.85 2.17 11.62
C LEU A 234 -0.60 1.47 10.29
#